data_81f6897313ecec2397a947476af3aee9
#
_entry.id   81f6897313ecec2397a947476af3aee9
#
_cell.length_a   1.000
_cell.length_b   1.000
_cell.length_c   1.000
_cell.angle_alpha   90.00
_cell.angle_beta   90.00
_cell.angle_gamma   90.00
#
_symmetry.space_group_name_H-M   'P 1'
#
loop_
_entity.id
_entity.type
_entity.pdbx_description
1 polymer ?
#
loop_
_entity_poly.entity_id
_entity_poly.type
_entity_poly.pdbx_seq_one_letter_code
_entity_poly.pdbx_strand_id
1 'polypeptide(L)'
;MRTVDAESQTPDWMHSADTAILEYFQRSQPEYIPLVANRLGMHLDYVDGRCQCLVEYGLLEQVTGEAVYQLTDRGEGYLAGELTLGDVPDGA
;
A
#
# COMPACT_ATOMS: atom_id res chain seq x y z
N MET A 1 15.45 21.97 -6.21
CA MET A 1 14.93 21.88 -6.27
C MET A 1 14.39 21.08 -6.13
N ARG A 2 14.11 20.69 -6.01
CA ARG A 2 13.59 20.15 -5.70
C ARG A 2 13.21 19.03 -6.09
N THR A 3 13.19 18.17 -5.65
CA THR A 3 12.80 17.04 -5.83
C THR A 3 11.39 17.05 -5.93
N VAL A 4 10.86 17.90 -6.34
CA VAL A 4 9.51 17.98 -6.44
C VAL A 4 8.90 16.89 -7.22
N ASP A 5 9.57 16.43 -8.23
CA ASP A 5 8.99 15.38 -9.05
C ASP A 5 8.73 14.14 -8.27
N ALA A 6 9.64 13.76 -7.42
CA ALA A 6 9.45 12.54 -6.67
C ALA A 6 8.28 12.70 -5.74
N GLU A 7 8.11 13.87 -5.20
CA GLU A 7 7.03 14.06 -4.29
C GLU A 7 5.71 14.07 -4.97
N SER A 8 5.66 14.50 -6.21
CA SER A 8 4.39 14.59 -6.87
C SER A 8 3.80 13.24 -7.17
N GLN A 9 4.59 12.19 -7.06
CA GLN A 9 4.08 10.86 -7.31
C GLN A 9 3.53 10.20 -6.07
N THR A 10 3.69 10.82 -4.92
CA THR A 10 3.23 10.26 -3.66
C THR A 10 2.07 11.08 -3.17
N PRO A 11 0.88 10.48 -3.04
CA PRO A 11 -0.27 11.23 -2.58
C PRO A 11 -0.07 11.73 -1.15
N ASP A 12 -0.76 12.79 -0.82
CA ASP A 12 -0.62 13.38 0.51
C ASP A 12 -1.02 12.41 1.61
N TRP A 13 -1.99 11.55 1.36
CA TRP A 13 -2.44 10.62 2.39
C TRP A 13 -1.47 9.48 2.63
N MET A 14 -0.53 9.27 1.72
CA MET A 14 0.33 8.11 1.80
C MET A 14 1.51 8.37 2.72
N HIS A 15 1.77 7.42 3.61
CA HIS A 15 2.91 7.49 4.50
C HIS A 15 4.07 6.73 3.86
N SER A 16 5.28 7.06 4.23
CA SER A 16 6.43 6.35 3.66
C SER A 16 6.36 4.85 3.97
N ALA A 17 5.76 4.49 5.10
CA ALA A 17 5.65 3.07 5.44
C ALA A 17 4.73 2.34 4.47
N ASP A 18 3.80 3.04 3.82
CA ASP A 18 2.86 2.39 2.91
C ASP A 18 3.58 1.78 1.73
N THR A 19 4.59 2.47 1.22
CA THR A 19 5.36 1.91 0.10
C THR A 19 6.07 0.63 0.53
N ALA A 20 6.64 0.63 1.73
CA ALA A 20 7.31 -0.58 2.22
C ALA A 20 6.30 -1.72 2.38
N ILE A 21 5.10 -1.41 2.85
CA ILE A 21 4.07 -2.42 3.01
C ILE A 21 3.67 -2.98 1.65
N LEU A 22 3.45 -2.11 0.67
CA LEU A 22 3.07 -2.57 -0.65
C LEU A 22 4.17 -3.42 -1.28
N GLU A 23 5.42 -3.01 -1.10
CA GLU A 23 6.51 -3.78 -1.66
C GLU A 23 6.65 -5.14 -0.99
N TYR A 24 6.33 -5.21 0.29
CA TYR A 24 6.34 -6.48 0.98
C TYR A 24 5.31 -7.41 0.36
N PHE A 25 4.10 -6.89 0.15
CA PHE A 25 3.05 -7.71 -0.44
C PHE A 25 3.36 -8.09 -1.89
N GLN A 26 4.19 -7.30 -2.58
CA GLN A 26 4.57 -7.65 -3.92
C GLN A 26 5.41 -8.91 -3.94
N ARG A 27 6.19 -9.13 -2.89
CA ARG A 27 7.07 -10.29 -2.82
C ARG A 27 6.44 -11.47 -2.08
N SER A 28 5.49 -11.21 -1.22
CA SER A 28 4.92 -12.26 -0.38
C SER A 28 3.42 -12.10 -0.37
N GLN A 29 2.75 -12.80 -1.21
CA GLN A 29 1.30 -12.71 -1.27
C GLN A 29 0.70 -14.07 -1.43
N PRO A 30 -0.46 -14.27 -0.78
CA PRO A 30 -1.07 -13.33 0.17
C PRO A 30 -0.34 -13.41 1.49
N GLU A 31 -0.56 -12.42 2.35
CA GLU A 31 0.20 -12.38 3.58
C GLU A 31 -0.67 -11.92 4.74
N TYR A 32 -0.32 -12.39 5.92
CA TYR A 32 -1.04 -12.12 7.15
C TYR A 32 -0.47 -10.86 7.79
N ILE A 33 -1.32 -9.91 8.13
CA ILE A 33 -0.86 -8.60 8.59
C ILE A 33 0.08 -8.67 9.79
N PRO A 34 -0.20 -9.47 10.83
CA PRO A 34 0.75 -9.51 11.94
C PRO A 34 2.15 -9.92 11.52
N LEU A 35 2.26 -10.79 10.52
CA LEU A 35 3.56 -11.18 10.04
C LEU A 35 4.23 -10.03 9.31
N VAL A 36 3.47 -9.28 8.52
CA VAL A 36 4.01 -8.12 7.82
C VAL A 36 4.56 -7.12 8.84
N ALA A 37 3.78 -6.83 9.87
CA ALA A 37 4.21 -5.89 10.89
C ALA A 37 5.50 -6.34 11.54
N ASN A 38 5.57 -7.63 11.88
CA ASN A 38 6.75 -8.18 12.52
C ASN A 38 7.97 -8.09 11.61
N ARG A 39 7.80 -8.45 10.34
CA ARG A 39 8.91 -8.44 9.42
C ARG A 39 9.40 -7.04 9.11
N LEU A 40 8.51 -6.06 9.12
CA LEU A 40 8.88 -4.68 8.84
C LEU A 40 9.29 -3.92 10.10
N GLY A 41 9.16 -4.56 11.26
CA GLY A 41 9.54 -3.90 12.50
C GLY A 41 8.60 -2.77 12.88
N MET A 42 7.32 -2.91 12.57
CA MET A 42 6.35 -1.87 12.83
C MET A 42 5.27 -2.40 13.77
N HIS A 43 4.60 -1.47 14.45
CA HIS A 43 3.50 -1.86 15.33
C HIS A 43 2.35 -2.42 14.52
N LEU A 44 1.75 -3.48 15.05
CA LEU A 44 0.64 -4.13 14.37
C LEU A 44 -0.51 -3.17 14.12
N ASP A 45 -0.88 -2.38 15.13
CA ASP A 45 -2.01 -1.48 14.97
C ASP A 45 -1.76 -0.46 13.86
N TYR A 46 -0.53 0.00 13.76
CA TYR A 46 -0.19 0.96 12.73
C TYR A 46 -0.28 0.32 11.34
N VAL A 47 0.29 -0.88 11.19
CA VAL A 47 0.27 -1.55 9.90
C VAL A 47 -1.15 -1.90 9.53
N ASP A 48 -1.94 -2.36 10.49
CA ASP A 48 -3.33 -2.69 10.22
C ASP A 48 -4.10 -1.47 9.72
N GLY A 49 -3.91 -0.34 10.36
CA GLY A 49 -4.58 0.89 9.92
C GLY A 49 -4.15 1.32 8.54
N ARG A 50 -2.86 1.20 8.24
CA ARG A 50 -2.40 1.57 6.90
C ARG A 50 -2.93 0.60 5.85
N CYS A 51 -2.99 -0.69 6.17
CA CYS A 51 -3.53 -1.66 5.22
C CYS A 51 -5.00 -1.39 4.94
N GLN A 52 -5.76 -1.00 5.96
CA GLN A 52 -7.15 -0.63 5.74
C GLN A 52 -7.26 0.55 4.77
N CYS A 53 -6.39 1.53 4.95
CA CYS A 53 -6.38 2.68 4.08
C CYS A 53 -6.02 2.26 2.64
N LEU A 54 -5.03 1.38 2.51
CA LEU A 54 -4.61 0.93 1.19
C LEU A 54 -5.72 0.13 0.51
N VAL A 55 -6.51 -0.60 1.28
CA VAL A 55 -7.65 -1.30 0.72
C VAL A 55 -8.67 -0.30 0.19
N GLU A 56 -8.89 0.79 0.92
CA GLU A 56 -9.87 1.78 0.48
C GLU A 56 -9.46 2.43 -0.82
N TYR A 57 -8.16 2.54 -1.06
CA TYR A 57 -7.68 3.11 -2.31
C TYR A 57 -7.47 2.06 -3.39
N GLY A 58 -7.84 0.82 -3.10
CA GLY A 58 -7.80 -0.23 -4.10
C GLY A 58 -6.44 -0.83 -4.37
N LEU A 59 -5.47 -0.58 -3.49
CA LEU A 59 -4.12 -1.08 -3.69
C LEU A 59 -3.90 -2.45 -3.06
N LEU A 60 -4.69 -2.76 -2.03
CA LEU A 60 -4.67 -4.07 -1.40
C LEU A 60 -6.08 -4.61 -1.37
N GLU A 61 -6.21 -5.91 -1.26
CA GLU A 61 -7.53 -6.51 -1.08
C GLU A 61 -7.42 -7.60 -0.05
N GLN A 62 -8.49 -7.78 0.70
CA GLN A 62 -8.54 -8.81 1.72
C GLN A 62 -8.91 -10.13 1.06
N VAL A 63 -8.11 -11.15 1.32
CA VAL A 63 -8.30 -12.43 0.66
C VAL A 63 -9.36 -13.25 1.36
N THR A 64 -9.40 -13.17 2.68
CA THR A 64 -10.37 -13.95 3.43
C THR A 64 -10.98 -13.04 4.48
N GLY A 65 -11.82 -13.58 5.30
CA GLY A 65 -12.38 -12.81 6.40
C GLY A 65 -11.39 -12.54 7.50
N GLU A 66 -10.19 -13.05 7.38
CA GLU A 66 -9.17 -12.82 8.38
C GLU A 66 -8.22 -11.74 7.90
N ALA A 67 -7.17 -11.49 8.67
CA ALA A 67 -6.25 -10.41 8.35
C ALA A 67 -5.20 -10.84 7.32
N VAL A 68 -5.66 -11.37 6.21
CA VAL A 68 -4.80 -11.82 5.12
C VAL A 68 -5.12 -10.99 3.89
N TYR A 69 -4.11 -10.37 3.33
CA TYR A 69 -4.29 -9.43 2.23
C TYR A 69 -3.34 -9.73 1.10
N GLN A 70 -3.61 -9.16 -0.04
CA GLN A 70 -2.70 -9.27 -1.18
C GLN A 70 -2.77 -7.99 -2.00
N LEU A 71 -1.74 -7.78 -2.81
CA LEU A 71 -1.64 -6.61 -3.65
C LEU A 71 -2.60 -6.79 -4.83
N THR A 72 -3.27 -5.72 -5.21
CA THR A 72 -4.15 -5.77 -6.37
C THR A 72 -3.38 -5.39 -7.62
N ASP A 73 -4.01 -5.54 -8.79
CA ASP A 73 -3.40 -5.09 -10.04
C ASP A 73 -3.11 -3.60 -9.98
N ARG A 74 -4.01 -2.85 -9.36
CA ARG A 74 -3.81 -1.42 -9.21
C ARG A 74 -2.59 -1.14 -8.34
N GLY A 75 -2.41 -1.93 -7.26
CA GLY A 75 -1.25 -1.78 -6.41
C GLY A 75 0.03 -2.09 -7.16
N GLU A 76 0.00 -3.12 -8.00
CA GLU A 76 1.18 -3.44 -8.78
C GLU A 76 1.50 -2.34 -9.78
N GLY A 77 0.46 -1.76 -10.39
CA GLY A 77 0.67 -0.67 -11.32
C GLY A 77 1.28 0.54 -10.66
N TYR A 78 0.83 0.82 -9.43
CA TYR A 78 1.41 1.93 -8.70
C TYR A 78 2.90 1.69 -8.42
N LEU A 79 3.25 0.49 -7.96
CA LEU A 79 4.64 0.19 -7.65
C LEU A 79 5.51 0.19 -8.90
N ALA A 80 4.93 -0.13 -10.04
CA ALA A 80 5.68 -0.14 -11.28
C ALA A 80 5.78 1.25 -11.90
N GLY A 81 5.16 2.24 -11.29
CA GLY A 81 5.22 3.58 -11.82
C GLY A 81 4.25 3.83 -12.95
N GLU A 82 3.30 2.92 -13.15
CA GLU A 82 2.36 3.05 -14.25
C GLU A 82 1.10 3.79 -13.85
N LEU A 83 0.94 4.09 -12.57
CA LEU A 83 -0.27 4.70 -12.07
C LEU A 83 0.09 5.78 -11.07
N THR A 84 -0.49 6.93 -11.21
CA THR A 84 -0.28 8.03 -10.26
C THR A 84 -1.53 8.19 -9.43
N LEU A 85 -1.43 7.83 -8.17
CA LEU A 85 -2.61 7.81 -7.32
C LEU A 85 -3.17 9.19 -7.03
N GLY A 86 -2.35 10.18 -7.06
CA GLY A 86 -2.83 11.52 -6.79
C GLY A 86 -3.79 12.02 -7.82
N ASP A 87 -3.75 11.47 -9.01
CA ASP A 87 -4.63 11.88 -10.05
C ASP A 87 -5.88 11.07 -10.15
N VAL A 88 -5.98 10.06 -9.40
CA VAL A 88 -7.07 9.19 -9.53
C VAL A 88 -8.28 9.70 -9.02
N PRO A 89 -9.15 9.93 -9.66
CA PRO A 89 -10.32 10.47 -9.17
C PRO A 89 -11.08 9.50 -8.78
N ASP A 90 -11.14 9.37 -8.17
CA ASP A 90 -11.78 8.56 -7.77
C ASP A 90 -12.80 8.38 -8.26
N GLY A 91 -13.15 8.29 -8.19
CA GLY A 91 -14.19 8.09 -8.46
C GLY A 91 -14.29 8.04 -9.70
N ALA A 92 -13.56 8.20 -10.10
CA ALA A 92 -13.64 8.30 -11.37
C ALA A 92 -14.08 7.26 -11.86
#